data_3d562e68314a5e54f2eb47e1a9216e60
#
_entry.id   3d562e68314a5e54f2eb47e1a9216e60
#
_cell.length_a   1.000
_cell.length_b   1.000
_cell.length_c   1.000
_cell.angle_alpha   90.00
_cell.angle_beta   90.00
_cell.angle_gamma   90.00
#
_symmetry.space_group_name_H-M   'P 1'
#
loop_
_entity.id
_entity.type
_entity.pdbx_description
1 polymer ?
#
loop_
_entity_poly.entity_id
_entity_poly.type
_entity_poly.pdbx_seq_one_letter_code
_entity_poly.pdbx_strand_id
1 'polypeptide(L)'
;MSDSQKDASFSFPVIDVSATSKNLKKLRENRGISVSNLQQLLEMANPQSIYTWEDSGSKYLPRLDNLVILSKIYKVSIDDLIILKESGEAVLSIGESRPPYGYSPEVIKYIKLNASENMKRAIEKYFEFSF
;
A
#
# COMPACT_ATOMS: atom_id res chain seq x y z
N MET A 1 9.90 -3.45 -31.93
CA MET A 1 10.15 -3.23 -30.88
C MET A 1 9.14 -2.95 -29.97
N SER A 2 8.15 -2.84 -30.30
CA SER A 2 7.07 -2.55 -29.53
C SER A 2 6.85 -3.47 -28.38
N ASP A 3 7.23 -4.70 -28.49
CA ASP A 3 7.04 -5.63 -27.40
C ASP A 3 7.87 -5.29 -26.20
N SER A 4 9.05 -4.76 -26.39
CA SER A 4 9.86 -4.39 -25.25
C SER A 4 9.25 -3.22 -24.52
N GLN A 5 8.51 -2.37 -25.19
CA GLN A 5 7.80 -1.31 -24.51
C GLN A 5 6.64 -1.85 -23.70
N LYS A 6 5.95 -2.85 -24.20
CA LYS A 6 4.93 -3.50 -23.42
C LYS A 6 5.52 -4.12 -22.18
N ASP A 7 6.69 -4.74 -22.34
CA ASP A 7 7.32 -5.38 -21.20
C ASP A 7 7.80 -4.38 -20.18
N ALA A 8 8.04 -3.14 -20.60
CA ALA A 8 8.44 -2.11 -19.68
C ALA A 8 7.25 -1.53 -18.91
N SER A 9 6.05 -1.89 -19.30
CA SER A 9 4.83 -1.45 -18.67
C SER A 9 4.43 -2.47 -17.63
N PHE A 10 4.09 -2.01 -16.46
CA PHE A 10 3.63 -2.90 -15.40
C PHE A 10 2.66 -2.15 -14.50
N SER A 11 1.84 -2.91 -13.81
CA SER A 11 0.88 -2.38 -12.88
C SER A 11 1.33 -2.77 -11.48
N PHE A 12 1.24 -1.85 -10.55
CA PHE A 12 1.59 -2.15 -9.17
C PHE A 12 0.52 -1.57 -8.25
N PRO A 13 0.39 -2.15 -7.06
CA PRO A 13 -0.68 -1.73 -6.16
C PRO A 13 -0.38 -0.36 -5.57
N VAL A 14 -1.42 0.44 -5.48
CA VAL A 14 -1.39 1.69 -4.74
C VAL A 14 -2.60 1.70 -3.81
N ILE A 15 -2.56 2.54 -2.81
CA ILE A 15 -3.68 2.65 -1.88
C ILE A 15 -4.84 3.37 -2.58
N ASP A 16 -6.00 2.72 -2.56
CA ASP A 16 -7.24 3.37 -2.98
C ASP A 16 -7.77 4.14 -1.79
N VAL A 17 -7.50 5.43 -1.76
CA VAL A 17 -7.82 6.26 -0.60
C VAL A 17 -9.32 6.30 -0.33
N SER A 18 -10.11 6.51 -1.38
CA SER A 18 -11.57 6.55 -1.24
C SER A 18 -12.14 5.24 -0.72
N ALA A 19 -11.69 4.13 -1.29
CA ALA A 19 -12.17 2.82 -0.87
C ALA A 19 -11.70 2.49 0.55
N THR A 20 -10.50 2.90 0.91
CA THR A 20 -9.98 2.70 2.25
C THR A 20 -10.79 3.50 3.26
N SER A 21 -11.14 4.74 2.96
CA SER A 21 -11.98 5.55 3.83
C SER A 21 -13.34 4.89 4.08
N LYS A 22 -13.95 4.38 3.02
CA LYS A 22 -15.22 3.66 3.14
C LYS A 22 -15.06 2.40 3.98
N ASN A 23 -13.96 1.71 3.82
CA ASN A 23 -13.68 0.48 4.55
C ASN A 23 -13.50 0.75 6.04
N LEU A 24 -12.81 1.82 6.40
CA LEU A 24 -12.63 2.21 7.79
C LEU A 24 -13.98 2.44 8.46
N LYS A 25 -14.86 3.16 7.80
CA LYS A 25 -16.19 3.39 8.32
C LYS A 25 -16.98 2.10 8.48
N LYS A 26 -16.91 1.24 7.47
CA LYS A 26 -17.60 -0.05 7.49
C LYS A 26 -17.12 -0.91 8.65
N LEU A 27 -15.81 -0.98 8.85
CA LEU A 27 -15.25 -1.78 9.94
C LEU A 27 -15.68 -1.24 11.29
N ARG A 28 -15.70 0.08 11.46
CA ARG A 28 -16.17 0.69 12.70
C ARG A 28 -17.63 0.32 12.96
N GLU A 29 -18.45 0.50 11.93
CA GLU A 29 -19.89 0.22 12.06
C GLU A 29 -20.15 -1.26 12.33
N ASN A 30 -19.39 -2.14 11.67
CA ASN A 30 -19.53 -3.57 11.90
C ASN A 30 -19.20 -3.98 13.32
N ARG A 31 -18.36 -3.21 14.00
CA ARG A 31 -18.04 -3.45 15.40
C ARG A 31 -19.00 -2.74 16.34
N GLY A 32 -19.98 -2.02 15.82
CA GLY A 32 -20.93 -1.27 16.66
C GLY A 32 -20.30 -0.12 17.41
N ILE A 33 -19.22 0.44 16.92
CA ILE A 33 -18.50 1.52 17.58
C ILE A 33 -18.94 2.84 16.98
N SER A 34 -19.43 3.75 17.81
CA SER A 34 -19.79 5.10 17.34
C SER A 34 -18.53 5.93 17.15
N VAL A 35 -18.66 7.02 16.39
CA VAL A 35 -17.56 7.97 16.26
C VAL A 35 -17.14 8.51 17.62
N SER A 36 -18.11 8.79 18.48
CA SER A 36 -17.84 9.28 19.82
C SER A 36 -17.02 8.28 20.63
N ASN A 37 -17.39 7.01 20.56
CA ASN A 37 -16.67 5.96 21.27
C ASN A 37 -15.27 5.80 20.71
N LEU A 38 -15.12 5.87 19.40
CA LEU A 38 -13.81 5.76 18.80
C LEU A 38 -12.92 6.94 19.20
N GLN A 39 -13.51 8.14 19.24
CA GLN A 39 -12.80 9.33 19.70
C GLN A 39 -12.24 9.11 21.11
N GLN A 40 -13.04 8.55 21.99
CA GLN A 40 -12.60 8.28 23.36
C GLN A 40 -11.50 7.23 23.40
N LEU A 41 -11.65 6.15 22.63
CA LEU A 41 -10.66 5.10 22.58
C LEU A 41 -9.31 5.60 22.06
N LEU A 42 -9.34 6.54 21.13
CA LEU A 42 -8.13 7.12 20.58
C LEU A 42 -7.63 8.33 21.38
N GLU A 43 -8.34 8.70 22.43
CA GLU A 43 -7.99 9.84 23.29
C GLU A 43 -7.82 11.13 22.48
N MET A 44 -8.74 11.35 21.55
CA MET A 44 -8.71 12.54 20.71
C MET A 44 -9.54 13.65 21.31
N ALA A 45 -9.07 14.89 21.16
CA ALA A 45 -9.78 16.04 21.70
C ALA A 45 -11.11 16.29 20.99
N ASN A 46 -11.21 15.90 19.71
CA ASN A 46 -12.43 16.08 18.95
C ASN A 46 -12.48 15.00 17.86
N PRO A 47 -13.64 14.79 17.23
CA PRO A 47 -13.79 13.70 16.26
C PRO A 47 -13.39 14.08 14.83
N GLN A 48 -12.85 15.25 14.59
CA GLN A 48 -12.65 15.76 13.25
C GLN A 48 -11.78 14.83 12.40
N SER A 49 -10.71 14.30 12.99
CA SER A 49 -9.83 13.40 12.24
C SER A 49 -10.57 12.13 11.82
N ILE A 50 -11.42 11.60 12.68
CA ILE A 50 -12.17 10.39 12.34
C ILE A 50 -13.09 10.65 11.16
N TYR A 51 -13.81 11.77 11.17
CA TYR A 51 -14.66 12.11 10.04
C TYR A 51 -13.84 12.27 8.76
N THR A 52 -12.66 12.88 8.87
CA THR A 52 -11.79 13.05 7.71
C THR A 52 -11.35 11.70 7.16
N TRP A 53 -10.94 10.78 8.03
CA TRP A 53 -10.50 9.46 7.60
C TRP A 53 -11.60 8.66 6.92
N GLU A 54 -12.84 8.85 7.34
CA GLU A 54 -13.98 8.08 6.84
C GLU A 54 -14.69 8.76 5.69
N ASP A 55 -14.26 9.94 5.32
CA ASP A 55 -14.84 10.68 4.20
C ASP A 55 -14.19 10.25 2.91
N SER A 56 -14.96 9.58 2.05
CA SER A 56 -14.43 9.06 0.80
C SER A 56 -13.99 10.17 -0.17
N GLY A 57 -14.40 11.41 0.06
CA GLY A 57 -13.95 12.55 -0.73
C GLY A 57 -12.67 13.17 -0.18
N SER A 58 -12.24 12.75 0.99
CA SER A 58 -11.01 13.24 1.60
C SER A 58 -9.82 12.52 1.01
N LYS A 59 -8.66 13.16 1.06
CA LYS A 59 -7.41 12.54 0.63
C LYS A 59 -6.55 12.14 1.82
N TYR A 60 -7.09 12.20 3.02
CA TYR A 60 -6.32 11.99 4.23
C TYR A 60 -6.73 10.70 4.91
N LEU A 61 -5.76 9.86 5.17
CA LEU A 61 -5.94 8.61 5.89
C LEU A 61 -5.23 8.71 7.23
N PRO A 62 -5.55 7.80 8.16
CA PRO A 62 -4.86 7.78 9.44
C PRO A 62 -3.35 7.58 9.25
N ARG A 63 -2.59 8.17 10.16
CA ARG A 63 -1.16 7.90 10.19
C ARG A 63 -0.94 6.45 10.60
N LEU A 64 0.29 6.01 10.38
CA LEU A 64 0.64 4.61 10.61
C LEU A 64 0.36 4.15 12.03
N ASP A 65 0.66 4.98 13.01
CA ASP A 65 0.40 4.65 14.41
C ASP A 65 -1.09 4.46 14.68
N ASN A 66 -1.92 5.32 14.10
CA ASN A 66 -3.37 5.17 14.24
C ASN A 66 -3.88 3.93 13.52
N LEU A 67 -3.29 3.58 12.39
CA LEU A 67 -3.68 2.35 11.70
C LEU A 67 -3.42 1.12 12.55
N VAL A 68 -2.29 1.09 13.25
CA VAL A 68 -1.99 -0.01 14.16
C VAL A 68 -3.06 -0.11 15.26
N ILE A 69 -3.41 1.03 15.84
CA ILE A 69 -4.42 1.05 16.91
C ILE A 69 -5.77 0.60 16.35
N LEU A 70 -6.18 1.12 15.20
CA LEU A 70 -7.45 0.74 14.58
C LEU A 70 -7.50 -0.75 14.26
N SER A 71 -6.40 -1.32 13.80
CA SER A 71 -6.37 -2.74 13.53
C SER A 71 -6.66 -3.56 14.80
N LYS A 72 -6.15 -3.10 15.93
CA LYS A 72 -6.41 -3.77 17.20
C LYS A 72 -7.85 -3.57 17.66
N ILE A 73 -8.37 -2.35 17.55
CA ILE A 73 -9.73 -2.07 17.94
C ILE A 73 -10.73 -2.85 17.09
N TYR A 74 -10.51 -2.87 15.78
CA TYR A 74 -11.43 -3.57 14.86
C TYR A 74 -11.12 -5.06 14.76
N LYS A 75 -10.03 -5.52 15.38
CA LYS A 75 -9.62 -6.93 15.38
C LYS A 75 -9.42 -7.48 13.98
N VAL A 76 -8.73 -6.71 13.18
CA VAL A 76 -8.35 -7.09 11.83
C VAL A 76 -6.86 -6.76 11.65
N SER A 77 -6.28 -7.25 10.58
CA SER A 77 -4.89 -6.88 10.25
C SER A 77 -4.85 -5.49 9.63
N ILE A 78 -3.67 -4.88 9.61
CA ILE A 78 -3.51 -3.61 8.90
C ILE A 78 -3.84 -3.78 7.43
N ASP A 79 -3.49 -4.91 6.85
CA ASP A 79 -3.81 -5.20 5.45
C ASP A 79 -5.32 -5.17 5.20
N ASP A 80 -6.11 -5.57 6.21
CA ASP A 80 -7.56 -5.56 6.06
C ASP A 80 -8.15 -4.16 6.14
N LEU A 81 -7.41 -3.21 6.68
CA LEU A 81 -7.87 -1.82 6.73
C LEU A 81 -7.71 -1.12 5.39
N ILE A 82 -6.68 -1.47 4.66
CA ILE A 82 -6.25 -0.73 3.49
C ILE A 82 -6.73 -1.43 2.24
N ILE A 83 -7.41 -0.69 1.37
CA ILE A 83 -7.87 -1.22 0.09
C ILE A 83 -6.88 -0.75 -0.97
N LEU A 84 -6.40 -1.70 -1.74
CA LEU A 84 -5.45 -1.42 -2.80
C LEU A 84 -6.15 -1.43 -4.15
N LYS A 85 -5.58 -0.74 -5.08
CA LYS A 85 -5.99 -0.81 -6.49
C LYS A 85 -4.74 -0.84 -7.33
N GLU A 86 -4.88 -1.29 -8.57
CA GLU A 86 -3.78 -1.21 -9.51
C GLU A 86 -3.64 0.23 -9.97
N SER A 87 -2.42 0.68 -10.07
CA SER A 87 -2.15 2.05 -10.48
C SER A 87 -2.47 2.30 -11.94
N GLY A 88 -2.92 1.30 -12.64
CA GLY A 88 -2.99 1.37 -14.06
C GLY A 88 -1.61 1.09 -14.59
N GLU A 89 -1.23 1.74 -15.63
CA GLU A 89 0.08 1.49 -16.19
C GLU A 89 1.12 2.37 -15.58
N ALA A 90 2.08 1.76 -14.95
CA ALA A 90 3.31 2.44 -14.64
C ALA A 90 4.26 2.14 -15.78
N VAL A 91 4.24 2.95 -16.77
CA VAL A 91 5.11 2.76 -17.92
C VAL A 91 6.48 3.28 -17.56
N LEU A 92 7.45 2.41 -17.67
CA LEU A 92 8.83 2.84 -17.54
C LEU A 92 9.16 3.57 -18.82
N SER A 93 9.16 4.88 -18.73
CA SER A 93 9.27 5.72 -19.90
C SER A 93 10.60 5.59 -20.59
N ILE A 94 11.45 4.79 -20.08
CA ILE A 94 12.74 4.61 -20.63
C ILE A 94 12.77 3.67 -21.77
N GLY A 95 11.75 2.88 -21.93
CA GLY A 95 11.65 2.02 -23.09
C GLY A 95 12.69 0.92 -23.18
N GLU A 96 13.48 0.73 -22.18
CA GLU A 96 14.40 -0.38 -22.20
C GLU A 96 13.81 -1.55 -21.46
N SER A 97 14.42 -2.69 -21.67
CA SER A 97 14.00 -3.88 -20.97
C SER A 97 14.51 -3.84 -19.55
N ARG A 98 14.07 -2.89 -18.80
CA ARG A 98 14.43 -2.82 -17.40
C ARG A 98 13.44 -3.61 -16.58
N PRO A 99 13.91 -4.28 -15.56
CA PRO A 99 12.97 -4.89 -14.61
C PRO A 99 12.14 -3.80 -13.96
N PRO A 100 10.96 -4.14 -13.47
CA PRO A 100 10.17 -3.21 -12.69
C PRO A 100 11.01 -2.62 -11.55
N TYR A 101 10.62 -1.46 -11.10
CA TYR A 101 11.27 -0.75 -10.00
C TYR A 101 12.61 -0.16 -10.38
N GLY A 102 12.87 -0.05 -11.69
CA GLY A 102 14.03 0.66 -12.16
C GLY A 102 15.35 -0.05 -11.96
N TYR A 103 15.35 -1.34 -11.80
CA TYR A 103 16.59 -2.09 -11.66
C TYR A 103 17.34 -2.06 -12.98
N SER A 104 18.47 -1.39 -12.99
CA SER A 104 19.35 -1.40 -14.14
C SER A 104 20.23 -2.65 -14.09
N PRO A 105 20.84 -3.01 -15.22
CA PRO A 105 21.79 -4.14 -15.20
C PRO A 105 22.89 -3.98 -14.17
N GLU A 106 23.34 -2.76 -13.97
CA GLU A 106 24.39 -2.49 -12.97
C GLU A 106 23.89 -2.77 -11.56
N VAL A 107 22.66 -2.37 -11.25
CA VAL A 107 22.08 -2.63 -9.94
C VAL A 107 21.88 -4.12 -9.74
N ILE A 108 21.41 -4.83 -10.77
CA ILE A 108 21.24 -6.28 -10.68
C ILE A 108 22.59 -6.95 -10.41
N LYS A 109 23.62 -6.53 -11.11
CA LYS A 109 24.95 -7.08 -10.92
C LYS A 109 25.45 -6.82 -9.50
N TYR A 110 25.22 -5.62 -9.00
CA TYR A 110 25.61 -5.29 -7.64
C TYR A 110 24.91 -6.17 -6.63
N ILE A 111 23.60 -6.39 -6.80
CA ILE A 111 22.84 -7.24 -5.90
C ILE A 111 23.34 -8.67 -5.96
N LYS A 112 23.63 -9.19 -7.15
CA LYS A 112 24.17 -10.53 -7.28
C LYS A 112 25.45 -10.71 -6.50
N LEU A 113 26.30 -9.68 -6.51
CA LEU A 113 27.60 -9.79 -5.89
C LEU A 113 27.57 -9.55 -4.40
N ASN A 114 26.64 -8.74 -3.93
CA ASN A 114 26.70 -8.22 -2.57
C ASN A 114 25.54 -8.63 -1.67
N ALA A 115 24.41 -8.99 -2.23
CA ALA A 115 23.26 -9.37 -1.42
C ALA A 115 23.42 -10.80 -0.90
N SER A 116 22.90 -11.05 0.28
CA SER A 116 22.88 -12.39 0.83
C SER A 116 21.92 -13.25 0.02
N GLU A 117 22.05 -14.57 0.16
CA GLU A 117 21.13 -15.48 -0.50
C GLU A 117 19.70 -15.27 -0.03
N ASN A 118 19.51 -14.98 1.24
CA ASN A 118 18.18 -14.71 1.76
C ASN A 118 17.58 -13.46 1.13
N MET A 119 18.38 -12.42 0.95
CA MET A 119 17.93 -11.19 0.31
C MET A 119 17.57 -11.45 -1.15
N LYS A 120 18.39 -12.19 -1.87
CA LYS A 120 18.09 -12.52 -3.26
C LYS A 120 16.80 -13.30 -3.39
N ARG A 121 16.58 -14.28 -2.52
CA ARG A 121 15.33 -15.05 -2.54
C ARG A 121 14.12 -14.16 -2.25
N ALA A 122 14.27 -13.24 -1.31
CA ALA A 122 13.18 -12.31 -1.02
C ALA A 122 12.86 -11.45 -2.22
N ILE A 123 13.87 -10.95 -2.90
CA ILE A 123 13.66 -10.14 -4.10
C ILE A 123 12.99 -10.96 -5.19
N GLU A 124 13.46 -12.18 -5.42
CA GLU A 124 12.86 -13.05 -6.44
C GLU A 124 11.39 -13.35 -6.12
N LYS A 125 11.11 -13.58 -4.85
CA LYS A 125 9.77 -13.95 -4.43
C LYS A 125 8.79 -12.80 -4.54
N TYR A 126 9.18 -11.63 -4.08
CA TYR A 126 8.25 -10.51 -3.97
C TYR A 126 8.15 -9.68 -5.24
N PHE A 127 9.16 -9.74 -6.09
CA PHE A 127 9.17 -8.93 -7.30
C PHE A 127 9.13 -9.79 -8.57
N GLU A 128 8.94 -11.08 -8.40
CA GLU A 128 8.85 -12.00 -9.55
C GLU A 128 10.04 -11.83 -10.49
N PHE A 129 11.21 -11.74 -9.90
CA PHE A 129 12.44 -11.45 -10.60
C PHE A 129 13.42 -12.58 -10.36
N SER A 130 14.19 -12.92 -11.38
CA SER A 130 15.16 -14.00 -11.28
C SER A 130 16.56 -13.44 -11.52
N PHE A 131 17.45 -13.76 -10.63
CA PHE A 131 18.85 -13.37 -10.78
C PHE A 131 19.60 -14.38 -11.69
#